data_e2e92f14d588b4efc529fd89f20e5465
#
_entry.id   e2e92f14d588b4efc529fd89f20e5465
#
_cell.length_a   1.000
_cell.length_b   1.000
_cell.length_c   1.000
_cell.angle_alpha   90.00
_cell.angle_beta   90.00
_cell.angle_gamma   90.00
#
_symmetry.space_group_name_H-M   'P 1'
#
loop_
_entity.id
_entity.type
_entity.pdbx_description
1 polymer ?
#
loop_
_entity_poly.entity_id
_entity_poly.type
_entity_poly.pdbx_seq_one_letter_code
_entity_poly.pdbx_strand_id
1 'polypeptide(L)'
;MRDAEKTIGNIIDKSSIAILGSVDKEGFPNEKAMLPPRRREGIKHIFFSTNTSSMRVKQYIENSKACIYFFDKRFFRGVMLKGHIEVLQDNSSKESIWQDGDTLYYPLGVSDPDYCVLKFTATSGRYYSNFKSEDFDI
;
A
#
# COMPACT_ATOMS: atom_id res chain seq x y z
N MET A 1 -14.85 -16.50 -4.95
CA MET A 1 -14.44 -15.33 -5.77
C MET A 1 -13.98 -15.84 -7.14
N ARG A 2 -14.66 -15.42 -8.19
CA ARG A 2 -14.37 -15.94 -9.54
C ARG A 2 -13.18 -15.25 -10.22
N ASP A 3 -13.02 -13.96 -9.95
CA ASP A 3 -11.97 -13.14 -10.59
C ASP A 3 -11.39 -12.21 -9.55
N ALA A 4 -10.25 -12.60 -9.00
CA ALA A 4 -9.56 -11.85 -7.96
C ALA A 4 -9.12 -10.46 -8.45
N GLU A 5 -8.58 -10.37 -9.66
CA GLU A 5 -8.13 -9.11 -10.24
C GLU A 5 -9.26 -8.08 -10.30
N LYS A 6 -10.42 -8.50 -10.75
CA LYS A 6 -11.58 -7.61 -10.87
C LYS A 6 -12.17 -7.25 -9.50
N THR A 7 -12.43 -8.26 -8.68
CA THR A 7 -13.07 -8.06 -7.37
C THR A 7 -12.21 -7.23 -6.45
N ILE A 8 -10.96 -7.60 -6.28
CA ILE A 8 -10.02 -6.92 -5.39
C ILE A 8 -9.64 -5.56 -5.97
N GLY A 9 -9.41 -5.48 -7.27
CA GLY A 9 -9.12 -4.22 -7.95
C GLY A 9 -10.21 -3.17 -7.72
N ASN A 10 -11.48 -3.57 -7.79
CA ASN A 10 -12.59 -2.68 -7.51
C ASN A 10 -12.60 -2.17 -6.06
N ILE A 11 -12.26 -3.03 -5.10
CA ILE A 11 -12.17 -2.61 -3.70
C ILE A 11 -11.05 -1.61 -3.51
N ILE A 12 -9.88 -1.86 -4.10
CA ILE A 12 -8.75 -0.94 -4.04
C ILE A 12 -9.13 0.43 -4.60
N ASP A 13 -9.71 0.45 -5.79
CA ASP A 13 -10.03 1.69 -6.50
C ASP A 13 -11.11 2.53 -5.80
N LYS A 14 -12.00 1.90 -5.07
CA LYS A 14 -13.07 2.58 -4.32
C LYS A 14 -12.69 2.97 -2.89
N SER A 15 -11.58 2.46 -2.37
CA SER A 15 -11.17 2.75 -1.00
C SER A 15 -10.63 4.16 -0.87
N SER A 16 -11.12 4.91 0.09
CA SER A 16 -10.66 6.27 0.37
C SER A 16 -9.39 6.31 1.22
N ILE A 17 -9.10 5.20 1.91
CA ILE A 17 -7.87 5.01 2.69
C ILE A 17 -7.37 3.59 2.50
N ALA A 18 -6.08 3.40 2.75
CA ALA A 18 -5.45 2.09 2.84
C ALA A 18 -4.82 1.95 4.23
N ILE A 19 -4.92 0.78 4.85
CA ILE A 19 -4.26 0.52 6.12
C ILE A 19 -3.01 -0.31 5.83
N LEU A 20 -1.84 0.29 6.05
CA LEU A 20 -0.56 -0.40 5.87
C LEU A 20 -0.11 -1.01 7.20
N GLY A 21 0.28 -2.28 7.14
CA GLY A 21 0.88 -2.98 8.26
C GLY A 21 2.37 -3.15 8.07
N SER A 22 3.13 -2.99 9.15
CA SER A 22 4.57 -3.20 9.23
C SER A 22 4.92 -3.94 10.50
N VAL A 23 6.17 -4.35 10.65
CA VAL A 23 6.65 -5.05 11.84
C VAL A 23 7.77 -4.23 12.45
N ASP A 24 7.66 -3.94 13.75
CA ASP A 24 8.69 -3.20 14.46
C ASP A 24 9.84 -4.11 14.94
N LYS A 25 10.85 -3.51 15.57
CA LYS A 25 12.03 -4.25 16.06
C LYS A 25 11.70 -5.30 17.11
N GLU A 26 10.62 -5.10 17.85
CA GLU A 26 10.17 -6.02 18.89
C GLU A 26 9.29 -7.13 18.33
N GLY A 27 9.00 -7.12 17.02
CA GLY A 27 8.14 -8.09 16.37
C GLY A 27 6.67 -7.78 16.43
N PHE A 28 6.28 -6.62 16.94
CA PHE A 28 4.87 -6.24 16.95
C PHE A 28 4.40 -5.72 15.60
N PRO A 29 3.16 -6.07 15.20
CA PRO A 29 2.54 -5.45 14.04
C PRO A 29 2.17 -4.00 14.33
N ASN A 30 2.45 -3.15 13.37
CA ASN A 30 2.10 -1.72 13.41
C ASN A 30 1.16 -1.43 12.25
N GLU A 31 0.25 -0.48 12.43
CA GLU A 31 -0.73 -0.12 11.39
C GLU A 31 -0.77 1.39 11.22
N LYS A 32 -0.98 1.82 9.99
CA LYS A 32 -1.10 3.23 9.64
C LYS A 32 -2.10 3.42 8.51
N ALA A 33 -3.05 4.34 8.72
CA ALA A 33 -3.93 4.79 7.65
C ALA A 33 -3.15 5.68 6.67
N MET A 34 -3.27 5.37 5.39
CA MET A 34 -2.63 6.09 4.29
C MET A 34 -3.69 6.63 3.34
N LEU A 35 -3.34 7.68 2.61
CA LEU A 35 -4.10 8.10 1.45
C LEU A 35 -4.15 6.96 0.43
N PRO A 36 -5.12 6.95 -0.49
CA PRO A 36 -5.22 5.87 -1.48
C PRO A 36 -3.93 5.68 -2.27
N PRO A 37 -3.69 4.47 -2.79
CA PRO A 37 -2.54 4.23 -3.65
C PRO A 37 -2.48 5.22 -4.82
N ARG A 38 -1.28 5.62 -5.20
CA ARG A 38 -1.06 6.50 -6.34
C ARG A 38 -1.19 5.77 -7.66
N ARG A 39 -0.83 4.50 -7.67
CA ARG A 39 -0.87 3.64 -8.85
C ARG A 39 -0.91 2.19 -8.41
N ARG A 40 -1.49 1.33 -9.25
CA ARG A 40 -1.37 -0.11 -9.13
C ARG A 40 -1.18 -0.76 -10.49
N GLU A 41 -0.51 -1.89 -10.50
CA GLU A 41 -0.37 -2.76 -11.66
C GLU A 41 -1.07 -4.08 -11.30
N GLY A 42 -2.31 -4.23 -11.75
CA GLY A 42 -3.18 -5.30 -11.28
C GLY A 42 -3.38 -5.18 -9.77
N ILE A 43 -3.46 -6.32 -9.08
CA ILE A 43 -3.50 -6.36 -7.62
C ILE A 43 -2.15 -6.77 -7.02
N LYS A 44 -1.15 -6.99 -7.87
CA LYS A 44 0.17 -7.45 -7.44
C LYS A 44 1.08 -6.32 -6.99
N HIS A 45 1.15 -5.23 -7.73
CA HIS A 45 2.03 -4.10 -7.41
C HIS A 45 1.21 -2.86 -7.09
N ILE A 46 1.45 -2.29 -5.92
CA ILE A 46 0.69 -1.13 -5.42
C ILE A 46 1.70 -0.10 -4.91
N PHE A 47 1.52 1.16 -5.33
CA PHE A 47 2.49 2.24 -5.11
C PHE A 47 1.89 3.34 -4.26
N PHE A 48 2.65 3.77 -3.24
CA PHE A 48 2.31 4.87 -2.35
C PHE A 48 3.42 5.90 -2.32
N SER A 49 3.07 7.15 -2.09
CA SER A 49 4.03 8.19 -1.73
C SER A 49 4.05 8.36 -0.22
N THR A 50 5.23 8.60 0.34
CA THR A 50 5.36 8.87 1.77
C THR A 50 6.63 9.68 2.06
N ASN A 51 6.74 10.17 3.30
CA ASN A 51 7.92 10.86 3.77
C ASN A 51 9.01 9.85 4.14
N THR A 52 10.21 10.05 3.62
CA THR A 52 11.37 9.19 3.91
C THR A 52 11.68 9.17 5.41
N SER A 53 11.40 10.28 6.10
CA SER A 53 11.59 10.41 7.55
C SER A 53 10.57 9.65 8.38
N SER A 54 9.54 9.05 7.78
CA SER A 54 8.51 8.35 8.53
C SER A 54 9.07 7.08 9.19
N MET A 55 8.47 6.73 10.34
CA MET A 55 8.83 5.51 11.06
C MET A 55 8.62 4.26 10.21
N ARG A 56 7.57 4.25 9.35
CA ARG A 56 7.26 3.11 8.48
C ARG A 56 8.38 2.82 7.49
N VAL A 57 8.97 3.84 6.91
CA VAL A 57 10.08 3.67 5.96
C VAL A 57 11.23 2.92 6.62
N LYS A 58 11.59 3.33 7.83
CA LYS A 58 12.64 2.65 8.60
C LYS A 58 12.27 1.20 8.89
N GLN A 59 11.02 0.95 9.27
CA GLN A 59 10.56 -0.41 9.53
C GLN A 59 10.64 -1.29 8.29
N TYR A 60 10.21 -0.79 7.12
CA TYR A 60 10.27 -1.57 5.88
C TYR A 60 11.70 -1.80 5.38
N ILE A 61 12.62 -0.90 5.63
CA ILE A 61 14.04 -1.11 5.32
C ILE A 61 14.61 -2.26 6.17
N GLU A 62 14.25 -2.33 7.43
CA GLU A 62 14.72 -3.38 8.35
C GLU A 62 13.98 -4.71 8.14
N ASN A 63 12.69 -4.66 7.82
CA ASN A 63 11.84 -5.84 7.57
C ASN A 63 10.81 -5.50 6.51
N SER A 64 10.98 -6.04 5.32
CA SER A 64 10.13 -5.75 4.16
C SER A 64 8.74 -6.34 4.24
N LYS A 65 8.48 -7.27 5.17
CA LYS A 65 7.15 -7.89 5.31
C LYS A 65 6.10 -6.84 5.63
N ALA A 66 5.02 -6.89 4.88
CA ALA A 66 3.95 -5.91 4.95
C ALA A 66 2.60 -6.53 4.65
N CYS A 67 1.57 -5.89 5.11
CA CYS A 67 0.21 -6.16 4.65
C CYS A 67 -0.50 -4.84 4.37
N ILE A 68 -1.52 -4.90 3.53
CA ILE A 68 -2.39 -3.77 3.27
C ILE A 68 -3.82 -4.25 3.45
N TYR A 69 -4.64 -3.44 4.13
CA TYR A 69 -6.06 -3.70 4.24
C TYR A 69 -6.84 -2.64 3.49
N PHE A 70 -7.75 -3.08 2.60
CA PHE A 70 -8.71 -2.23 1.91
C PHE A 70 -10.10 -2.63 2.32
N PHE A 71 -10.99 -1.65 2.50
CA PHE A 71 -12.31 -1.89 3.05
C PHE A 71 -13.38 -1.14 2.27
N ASP A 72 -14.42 -1.87 1.89
CA ASP A 72 -15.64 -1.32 1.29
C ASP A 72 -16.76 -1.40 2.34
N LYS A 73 -17.02 -0.28 3.01
CA LYS A 73 -18.02 -0.23 4.09
C LYS A 73 -19.44 -0.42 3.59
N ARG A 74 -19.71 -0.11 2.32
CA ARG A 74 -21.05 -0.19 1.73
C ARG A 74 -21.61 -1.61 1.79
N PHE A 75 -20.76 -2.61 1.48
CA PHE A 75 -21.13 -4.02 1.48
C PHE A 75 -20.47 -4.80 2.60
N PHE A 76 -19.78 -4.12 3.49
CA PHE A 76 -18.99 -4.71 4.57
C PHE A 76 -18.11 -5.85 4.06
N ARG A 77 -17.29 -5.55 3.09
CA ARG A 77 -16.31 -6.48 2.53
C ARG A 77 -14.93 -5.86 2.56
N GLY A 78 -13.93 -6.70 2.68
CA GLY A 78 -12.56 -6.22 2.74
C GLY A 78 -11.57 -7.22 2.22
N VAL A 79 -10.36 -6.77 2.02
CA VAL A 79 -9.26 -7.63 1.61
C VAL A 79 -7.99 -7.22 2.34
N MET A 80 -7.29 -8.24 2.86
CA MET A 80 -5.92 -8.09 3.34
C MET A 80 -5.00 -8.68 2.29
N LEU A 81 -4.07 -7.88 1.78
CA LEU A 81 -3.00 -8.36 0.92
C LEU A 81 -1.74 -8.50 1.75
N LYS A 82 -1.04 -9.63 1.59
CA LYS A 82 0.26 -9.88 2.22
C LYS A 82 1.36 -9.83 1.17
N GLY A 83 2.48 -9.28 1.53
CA GLY A 83 3.62 -9.19 0.62
C GLY A 83 4.79 -8.46 1.23
N HIS A 84 5.52 -7.76 0.37
CA HIS A 84 6.74 -7.06 0.74
C HIS A 84 6.71 -5.64 0.21
N ILE A 85 7.29 -4.71 0.96
CA ILE A 85 7.47 -3.32 0.53
C ILE A 85 8.93 -3.04 0.31
N GLU A 86 9.23 -2.44 -0.85
CA GLU A 86 10.51 -1.83 -1.18
C GLU A 86 10.37 -0.31 -1.07
N VAL A 87 11.38 0.32 -0.47
CA VAL A 87 11.48 1.78 -0.42
C VAL A 87 12.30 2.24 -1.62
N LEU A 88 11.68 2.99 -2.52
CA LEU A 88 12.31 3.46 -3.76
C LEU A 88 12.58 4.97 -3.66
N GLN A 89 13.83 5.37 -3.87
CA GLN A 89 14.25 6.76 -3.76
C GLN A 89 14.85 7.30 -5.06
N ASP A 90 14.87 6.50 -6.12
CA ASP A 90 15.37 6.90 -7.42
C ASP A 90 14.40 7.86 -8.13
N ASN A 91 14.94 8.75 -8.95
CA ASN A 91 14.15 9.79 -9.62
C ASN A 91 13.05 9.21 -10.51
N SER A 92 13.35 8.13 -11.24
CA SER A 92 12.37 7.50 -12.12
C SER A 92 11.12 7.02 -11.37
N SER A 93 11.31 6.34 -10.24
CA SER A 93 10.22 5.88 -9.39
C SER A 93 9.43 7.05 -8.80
N LYS A 94 10.12 8.08 -8.32
CA LYS A 94 9.51 9.27 -7.74
C LYS A 94 8.69 10.05 -8.76
N GLU A 95 9.19 10.19 -9.97
CA GLU A 95 8.45 10.86 -11.06
C GLU A 95 7.23 10.07 -11.50
N SER A 96 7.29 8.74 -11.45
CA SER A 96 6.23 7.86 -11.97
C SER A 96 4.89 8.03 -11.26
N ILE A 97 4.89 8.45 -10.00
CA ILE A 97 3.66 8.65 -9.20
C ILE A 97 3.49 10.08 -8.70
N TRP A 98 4.35 11.00 -9.12
CA TRP A 98 4.22 12.41 -8.75
C TRP A 98 2.94 12.99 -9.33
N GLN A 99 2.20 13.77 -8.52
CA GLN A 99 0.96 14.43 -8.92
C GLN A 99 1.05 15.93 -8.63
N ASP A 100 0.31 16.72 -9.39
CA ASP A 100 0.17 18.15 -9.12
C ASP A 100 -0.38 18.36 -7.71
N GLY A 101 0.19 19.34 -7.00
CA GLY A 101 -0.17 19.60 -5.61
C GLY A 101 0.68 18.87 -4.59
N ASP A 102 1.53 17.92 -4.99
CA ASP A 102 2.38 17.18 -4.07
C ASP A 102 3.44 18.05 -3.37
N THR A 103 3.71 19.24 -3.89
CA THR A 103 4.57 20.22 -3.21
C THR A 103 4.03 20.63 -1.84
N LEU A 104 2.74 20.43 -1.59
CA LEU A 104 2.15 20.61 -0.25
C LEU A 104 2.83 19.69 0.78
N TYR A 105 3.18 18.47 0.37
CA TYR A 105 3.80 17.46 1.22
C TYR A 105 5.33 17.43 1.07
N TYR A 106 5.83 17.76 -0.12
CA TYR A 106 7.25 17.70 -0.49
C TYR A 106 7.63 19.04 -1.15
N PRO A 107 7.96 20.06 -0.33
CA PRO A 107 8.14 21.44 -0.84
C PRO A 107 9.22 21.61 -1.89
N LEU A 108 10.22 20.73 -1.92
CA LEU A 108 11.31 20.80 -2.90
C LEU A 108 10.99 20.09 -4.22
N GLY A 109 9.77 19.56 -4.37
CA GLY A 109 9.34 18.88 -5.58
C GLY A 109 9.77 17.42 -5.64
N VAL A 110 9.82 16.85 -6.84
CA VAL A 110 10.16 15.44 -7.07
C VAL A 110 11.51 15.07 -6.45
N SER A 111 12.48 15.97 -6.46
CA SER A 111 13.80 15.72 -5.90
C SER A 111 13.90 15.93 -4.40
N ASP A 112 12.80 16.24 -3.72
CA ASP A 112 12.78 16.42 -2.27
C ASP A 112 13.31 15.15 -1.59
N PRO A 113 14.38 15.25 -0.79
CA PRO A 113 14.97 14.06 -0.14
C PRO A 113 14.03 13.37 0.85
N ASP A 114 13.00 14.07 1.34
CA ASP A 114 11.98 13.48 2.22
C ASP A 114 10.82 12.84 1.45
N TYR A 115 10.89 12.81 0.13
CA TYR A 115 9.91 12.11 -0.71
C TYR A 115 10.47 10.76 -1.15
N CYS A 116 9.72 9.69 -0.91
CA CYS A 116 10.03 8.37 -1.44
C CYS A 116 8.76 7.62 -1.86
N VAL A 117 8.96 6.52 -2.55
CA VAL A 117 7.90 5.64 -3.04
C VAL A 117 7.96 4.33 -2.26
N LEU A 118 6.80 3.87 -1.80
CA LEU A 118 6.65 2.52 -1.28
C LEU A 118 6.06 1.66 -2.39
N LYS A 119 6.80 0.64 -2.82
CA LYS A 119 6.31 -0.35 -3.78
C LYS A 119 5.96 -1.63 -3.03
N PHE A 120 4.68 -1.92 -2.95
CA PHE A 120 4.17 -3.16 -2.38
C PHE A 120 4.03 -4.22 -3.46
N THR A 121 4.59 -5.41 -3.22
CA THR A 121 4.41 -6.57 -4.09
C THR A 121 3.65 -7.63 -3.30
N ALA A 122 2.42 -7.90 -3.73
CA ALA A 122 1.56 -8.88 -3.08
C ALA A 122 1.95 -10.31 -3.44
N THR A 123 1.89 -11.21 -2.47
CA THR A 123 2.08 -12.65 -2.67
C THR A 123 0.81 -13.45 -2.46
N SER A 124 -0.07 -12.97 -1.60
CA SER A 124 -1.35 -13.62 -1.31
C SER A 124 -2.30 -12.62 -0.67
N GLY A 125 -3.54 -13.03 -0.52
CA GLY A 125 -4.53 -12.22 0.15
C GLY A 125 -5.62 -13.04 0.81
N ARG A 126 -6.43 -12.35 1.59
CA ARG A 126 -7.63 -12.89 2.22
C ARG A 126 -8.79 -11.94 1.97
N TYR A 127 -9.79 -12.43 1.27
CA TYR A 127 -11.00 -11.69 0.95
C TYR A 127 -12.11 -12.06 1.92
N TYR A 128 -12.76 -11.05 2.49
CA TYR A 128 -13.91 -11.22 3.38
C TYR A 128 -15.16 -10.62 2.74
N SER A 129 -16.22 -11.43 2.65
CA SER A 129 -17.52 -11.00 2.13
C SER A 129 -18.60 -11.97 2.62
N ASN A 130 -19.79 -11.46 2.91
CA ASN A 130 -20.94 -12.29 3.29
C ASN A 130 -20.62 -13.30 4.41
N PHE A 131 -19.95 -12.81 5.47
CA PHE A 131 -19.57 -13.61 6.66
C PHE A 131 -18.57 -14.73 6.37
N LYS A 132 -17.90 -14.71 5.21
CA LYS A 132 -16.93 -15.74 4.83
C LYS A 132 -15.59 -15.12 4.46
N SER A 133 -14.53 -15.81 4.85
CA SER A 133 -13.16 -15.47 4.42
C SER A 133 -12.69 -16.48 3.39
N GLU A 134 -11.95 -15.98 2.40
CA GLU A 134 -11.38 -16.80 1.33
C GLU A 134 -9.93 -16.37 1.10
N ASP A 135 -8.99 -17.30 1.26
CA ASP A 135 -7.60 -17.06 0.96
C ASP A 135 -7.34 -17.29 -0.54
N PHE A 136 -6.43 -16.51 -1.11
CA PHE A 136 -6.05 -16.65 -2.52
C PHE A 136 -4.58 -16.25 -2.72
N ASP A 137 -3.96 -16.84 -3.72
CA ASP A 137 -2.60 -16.54 -4.12
C ASP A 137 -2.57 -15.50 -5.26
N ILE A 138 -1.45 -14.80 -5.35
CA ILE A 138 -1.25 -13.76 -6.36
C ILE A 138 0.03 -14.03 -7.15
#